data_6b3ff478a8b20fa4dfff9318ff730711
#
_entry.id   6b3ff478a8b20fa4dfff9318ff730711
#
_cell.length_a   1.000
_cell.length_b   1.000
_cell.length_c   1.000
_cell.angle_alpha   90.00
_cell.angle_beta   90.00
_cell.angle_gamma   90.00
#
_symmetry.space_group_name_H-M   'P 1'
#
loop_
_entity.id
_entity.type
_entity.pdbx_description
1 polymer ?
#
loop_
_entity_poly.entity_id
_entity_poly.type
_entity_poly.pdbx_seq_one_letter_code
_entity_poly.pdbx_strand_id
1 'polypeptide(L)'
;MLIQVFGEDLTSAYLFSNQAEEIYIVSRVETARKLKEKLDNPILIGERKGLKIEDFDFNNSPYFISQNNFSDRKIILSTSAGTKGIIAAKKAEEIITGSFVNIKAAAEYIKRKNPELVSLVAMGNNGVEDAAEDNLYAEELKKILTGKSDESLNEAEIRKRLRTPAGDRFFREESQSEMPREDFDYSLKINKFDFVIKAEKKEEDIYQLKKEEV
;
A
#
# COMPACT_ATOMS: atom_id res chain seq x y z
N MET A 1 -10.47 -19.86 7.73
CA MET A 1 -10.04 -18.90 6.68
C MET A 1 -8.86 -18.11 7.16
N LEU A 2 -7.78 -18.06 6.38
CA LEU A 2 -6.58 -17.27 6.65
C LEU A 2 -6.61 -15.98 5.83
N ILE A 3 -6.65 -14.83 6.51
CA ILE A 3 -6.45 -13.52 5.88
C ILE A 3 -5.03 -13.04 6.18
N GLN A 4 -4.29 -12.64 5.14
CA GLN A 4 -3.04 -11.91 5.31
C GLN A 4 -3.24 -10.44 4.98
N VAL A 5 -2.74 -9.58 5.87
CA VAL A 5 -2.82 -8.12 5.75
C VAL A 5 -1.42 -7.57 5.57
N PHE A 6 -1.19 -6.91 4.45
CA PHE A 6 0.08 -6.24 4.15
C PHE A 6 -0.05 -4.75 4.44
N GLY A 7 0.85 -4.22 5.26
CA GLY A 7 1.05 -2.78 5.41
C GLY A 7 1.61 -2.12 4.14
N GLU A 8 1.61 -0.79 4.09
CA GLU A 8 2.24 0.05 3.05
C GLU A 8 1.55 0.16 1.67
N ASP A 9 0.30 -0.23 1.48
CA ASP A 9 -0.34 0.02 0.18
C ASP A 9 -1.04 1.37 0.11
N LEU A 10 -0.31 2.41 0.47
CA LEU A 10 -0.79 3.79 0.45
C LEU A 10 -1.07 4.27 -0.98
N THR A 11 -0.17 3.96 -1.91
CA THR A 11 -0.26 4.38 -3.31
C THR A 11 -1.53 3.85 -3.99
N SER A 12 -1.85 2.57 -3.81
CA SER A 12 -3.04 1.96 -4.41
C SER A 12 -4.33 2.55 -3.87
N ALA A 13 -4.38 2.94 -2.59
CA ALA A 13 -5.54 3.61 -2.01
C ALA A 13 -5.81 4.97 -2.69
N TYR A 14 -4.77 5.76 -2.94
CA TYR A 14 -4.90 7.02 -3.67
C TYR A 14 -5.21 6.81 -5.16
N LEU A 15 -4.68 5.77 -5.80
CA LEU A 15 -5.02 5.44 -7.19
C LEU A 15 -6.52 5.11 -7.34
N PHE A 16 -7.08 4.26 -6.46
CA PHE A 16 -8.51 3.97 -6.47
C PHE A 16 -9.36 5.20 -6.14
N SER A 17 -8.91 6.04 -5.21
CA SER A 17 -9.58 7.31 -4.90
C SER A 17 -9.58 8.27 -6.08
N ASN A 18 -8.58 8.20 -6.97
CA ASN A 18 -8.44 8.99 -8.19
C ASN A 18 -8.92 8.22 -9.44
N GLN A 19 -9.85 7.26 -9.22
CA GLN A 19 -10.65 6.59 -10.23
C GLN A 19 -9.87 5.66 -11.17
N ALA A 20 -8.71 5.12 -10.74
CA ALA A 20 -8.04 4.08 -11.51
C ALA A 20 -8.99 2.91 -11.78
N GLU A 21 -9.10 2.49 -13.04
CA GLU A 21 -10.01 1.42 -13.48
C GLU A 21 -9.54 0.05 -12.99
N GLU A 22 -8.28 -0.26 -13.24
CA GLU A 22 -7.64 -1.50 -12.85
C GLU A 22 -6.22 -1.24 -12.36
N ILE A 23 -5.83 -1.90 -11.28
CA ILE A 23 -4.46 -1.83 -10.77
C ILE A 23 -3.88 -3.25 -10.75
N TYR A 24 -2.78 -3.43 -11.47
CA TYR A 24 -1.99 -4.66 -11.47
C TYR A 24 -0.70 -4.43 -10.71
N ILE A 25 -0.35 -5.34 -9.81
CA ILE A 25 0.93 -5.34 -9.12
C ILE A 25 1.83 -6.45 -9.61
N VAL A 26 3.10 -6.13 -9.78
CA VAL A 26 4.15 -7.05 -10.23
C VAL A 26 5.43 -6.83 -9.44
N SER A 27 6.19 -7.90 -9.15
CA SER A 27 7.44 -7.75 -8.38
C SER A 27 8.64 -7.37 -9.26
N ARG A 28 8.61 -7.72 -10.54
CA ARG A 28 9.74 -7.51 -11.45
C ARG A 28 9.42 -6.46 -12.51
N VAL A 29 10.39 -5.59 -12.77
CA VAL A 29 10.27 -4.53 -13.80
C VAL A 29 10.05 -5.13 -15.19
N GLU A 30 10.71 -6.25 -15.48
CA GLU A 30 10.55 -6.96 -16.75
C GLU A 30 9.12 -7.49 -16.94
N THR A 31 8.47 -7.95 -15.85
CA THR A 31 7.06 -8.34 -15.88
C THR A 31 6.16 -7.13 -16.13
N ALA A 32 6.46 -5.98 -15.53
CA ALA A 32 5.73 -4.72 -15.79
C ALA A 32 5.79 -4.33 -17.27
N ARG A 33 6.98 -4.37 -17.87
CA ARG A 33 7.19 -4.03 -19.31
C ARG A 33 6.43 -5.00 -20.22
N LYS A 34 6.50 -6.31 -19.96
CA LYS A 34 5.75 -7.31 -20.73
C LYS A 34 4.24 -7.14 -20.59
N LEU A 35 3.75 -6.78 -19.40
CA LEU A 35 2.33 -6.55 -19.18
C LEU A 35 1.87 -5.26 -19.88
N LYS A 36 2.72 -4.23 -19.92
CA LYS A 36 2.47 -3.00 -20.68
C LYS A 36 2.14 -3.26 -22.15
N GLU A 37 2.86 -4.21 -22.79
CA GLU A 37 2.64 -4.57 -24.20
C GLU A 37 1.30 -5.28 -24.44
N LYS A 38 0.70 -5.88 -23.40
CA LYS A 38 -0.56 -6.63 -23.46
C LYS A 38 -1.80 -5.78 -23.14
N LEU A 39 -1.63 -4.68 -22.45
CA LEU A 39 -2.71 -3.80 -22.03
C LEU A 39 -2.80 -2.57 -22.94
N ASP A 40 -4.01 -2.05 -23.09
CA ASP A 40 -4.23 -0.83 -23.87
C ASP A 40 -3.81 0.39 -23.03
N ASN A 41 -2.74 1.04 -23.46
CA ASN A 41 -2.20 2.29 -22.93
C ASN A 41 -2.16 2.37 -21.37
N PRO A 42 -1.54 1.40 -20.66
CA PRO A 42 -1.46 1.43 -19.22
C PRO A 42 -0.42 2.45 -18.73
N ILE A 43 -0.59 2.92 -17.50
CA ILE A 43 0.36 3.77 -16.80
C ILE A 43 1.26 2.88 -15.93
N LEU A 44 2.58 3.10 -16.02
CA LEU A 44 3.56 2.43 -15.18
C LEU A 44 3.91 3.31 -13.99
N ILE A 45 3.75 2.75 -12.80
CA ILE A 45 4.06 3.41 -11.53
C ILE A 45 5.02 2.54 -10.73
N GLY A 46 6.06 3.13 -10.16
CA GLY A 46 6.93 2.35 -9.31
C GLY A 46 8.27 2.96 -8.99
N GLU A 47 8.92 2.32 -8.02
CA GLU A 47 10.20 2.75 -7.51
C GLU A 47 11.15 1.57 -7.30
N ARG A 48 12.44 1.88 -7.25
CA ARG A 48 13.50 1.02 -6.71
C ARG A 48 14.40 1.85 -5.81
N LYS A 49 14.52 1.46 -4.54
CA LYS A 49 15.27 2.19 -3.51
C LYS A 49 14.82 3.64 -3.33
N GLY A 50 13.50 3.89 -3.46
CA GLY A 50 12.89 5.21 -3.33
C GLY A 50 13.00 6.10 -4.57
N LEU A 51 13.63 5.66 -5.65
CA LEU A 51 13.76 6.42 -6.90
C LEU A 51 12.82 5.87 -7.97
N LYS A 52 12.19 6.76 -8.74
CA LYS A 52 11.36 6.38 -9.88
C LYS A 52 12.14 5.49 -10.85
N ILE A 53 11.53 4.42 -11.33
CA ILE A 53 12.11 3.58 -12.38
C ILE A 53 12.17 4.40 -13.67
N GLU A 54 13.31 4.41 -14.36
CA GLU A 54 13.66 5.34 -15.43
C GLU A 54 12.60 5.47 -16.54
N ASP A 55 12.00 4.37 -16.94
CA ASP A 55 11.00 4.33 -18.02
C ASP A 55 9.55 4.27 -17.53
N PHE A 56 9.32 4.49 -16.22
CA PHE A 56 7.98 4.55 -15.65
C PHE A 56 7.44 5.97 -15.68
N ASP A 57 6.11 6.07 -15.78
CA ASP A 57 5.42 7.36 -15.86
C ASP A 57 5.49 8.13 -14.52
N PHE A 58 5.29 7.42 -13.40
CA PHE A 58 5.32 7.97 -12.06
C PHE A 58 6.14 7.11 -11.10
N ASN A 59 6.63 7.72 -10.02
CA ASN A 59 7.03 6.98 -8.83
C ASN A 59 5.77 6.63 -7.99
N ASN A 60 5.96 6.02 -6.82
CA ASN A 60 4.84 5.61 -5.95
C ASN A 60 4.45 6.67 -4.90
N SER A 61 4.79 7.94 -5.09
CA SER A 61 4.43 9.02 -4.18
C SER A 61 2.91 9.24 -4.13
N PRO A 62 2.24 9.07 -2.99
CA PRO A 62 0.82 9.31 -2.85
C PRO A 62 0.44 10.78 -3.10
N TYR A 63 1.32 11.72 -2.80
CA TYR A 63 1.12 13.13 -3.11
C TYR A 63 1.05 13.36 -4.63
N PHE A 64 2.05 12.93 -5.39
CA PHE A 64 2.02 13.09 -6.85
C PHE A 64 0.86 12.33 -7.49
N ILE A 65 0.55 11.13 -7.01
CA ILE A 65 -0.62 10.38 -7.47
C ILE A 65 -1.91 11.18 -7.23
N SER A 66 -2.05 11.80 -6.06
CA SER A 66 -3.27 12.55 -5.73
C SER A 66 -3.50 13.81 -6.58
N GLN A 67 -2.46 14.31 -7.26
CA GLN A 67 -2.55 15.48 -8.14
C GLN A 67 -2.96 15.12 -9.58
N ASN A 68 -3.13 13.84 -9.88
CA ASN A 68 -3.42 13.34 -11.22
C ASN A 68 -4.78 12.61 -11.26
N ASN A 69 -5.40 12.57 -12.42
CA ASN A 69 -6.62 11.81 -12.69
C ASN A 69 -6.26 10.52 -13.44
N PHE A 70 -6.76 9.39 -12.94
CA PHE A 70 -6.53 8.07 -13.52
C PHE A 70 -7.82 7.41 -14.03
N SER A 71 -8.87 8.20 -14.29
CA SER A 71 -10.15 7.70 -14.83
C SER A 71 -9.91 6.91 -16.11
N ASP A 72 -10.53 5.74 -16.18
CA ASP A 72 -10.43 4.82 -17.32
C ASP A 72 -8.99 4.36 -17.63
N ARG A 73 -8.09 4.44 -16.65
CA ARG A 73 -6.69 4.05 -16.83
C ARG A 73 -6.38 2.75 -16.08
N LYS A 74 -5.67 1.87 -16.77
CA LYS A 74 -5.06 0.68 -16.18
C LYS A 74 -3.69 1.02 -15.65
N ILE A 75 -3.40 0.59 -14.44
CA ILE A 75 -2.15 0.88 -13.75
C ILE A 75 -1.33 -0.40 -13.59
N ILE A 76 -0.05 -0.33 -13.83
CA ILE A 76 0.90 -1.38 -13.49
C ILE A 76 1.83 -0.82 -12.42
N LEU A 77 1.74 -1.36 -11.20
CA LEU A 77 2.48 -0.91 -10.04
C LEU A 77 3.59 -1.90 -9.69
N SER A 78 4.82 -1.41 -9.50
CA SER A 78 5.97 -2.24 -9.11
C SER A 78 6.85 -1.52 -8.09
N THR A 79 6.82 -2.00 -6.84
CA THR A 79 7.57 -1.42 -5.72
C THR A 79 8.60 -2.38 -5.15
N SER A 80 9.49 -1.89 -4.30
CA SER A 80 10.60 -2.67 -3.75
C SER A 80 10.16 -3.71 -2.72
N ALA A 81 9.14 -3.43 -1.91
CA ALA A 81 8.73 -4.27 -0.78
C ALA A 81 7.31 -4.85 -0.94
N GLY A 82 6.27 -4.02 -0.97
CA GLY A 82 4.88 -4.45 -0.88
C GLY A 82 4.48 -5.47 -1.94
N THR A 83 4.84 -5.24 -3.21
CA THR A 83 4.51 -6.16 -4.30
C THR A 83 5.14 -7.54 -4.14
N LYS A 84 6.37 -7.61 -3.59
CA LYS A 84 7.04 -8.90 -3.35
C LYS A 84 6.36 -9.71 -2.24
N GLY A 85 5.92 -9.04 -1.18
CA GLY A 85 5.23 -9.68 -0.07
C GLY A 85 3.93 -10.33 -0.52
N ILE A 86 3.10 -9.60 -1.24
CA ILE A 86 1.83 -10.09 -1.75
C ILE A 86 2.05 -11.31 -2.66
N ILE A 87 3.02 -11.24 -3.57
CA ILE A 87 3.35 -12.34 -4.49
C ILE A 87 3.89 -13.58 -3.74
N ALA A 88 4.56 -13.38 -2.61
CA ALA A 88 5.04 -14.46 -1.76
C ALA A 88 3.94 -15.14 -0.92
N ALA A 89 2.79 -14.51 -0.74
CA ALA A 89 1.69 -14.96 0.12
C ALA A 89 0.85 -16.11 -0.46
N LYS A 90 1.51 -17.15 -0.97
CA LYS A 90 0.89 -18.25 -1.73
C LYS A 90 -0.11 -19.11 -0.94
N LYS A 91 -0.09 -19.06 0.39
CA LYS A 91 -0.93 -19.87 1.28
C LYS A 91 -2.12 -19.10 1.85
N ALA A 92 -2.22 -17.80 1.62
CA ALA A 92 -3.35 -17.02 2.06
C ALA A 92 -4.60 -17.39 1.23
N GLU A 93 -5.72 -17.57 1.89
CA GLU A 93 -7.01 -17.70 1.23
C GLU A 93 -7.51 -16.35 0.73
N GLU A 94 -7.18 -15.31 1.47
CA GLU A 94 -7.45 -13.94 1.10
C GLU A 94 -6.28 -13.03 1.49
N ILE A 95 -5.96 -12.10 0.60
CA ILE A 95 -4.92 -11.09 0.82
C ILE A 95 -5.60 -9.73 0.75
N ILE A 96 -5.42 -8.93 1.80
CA ILE A 96 -5.80 -7.53 1.80
C ILE A 96 -4.56 -6.67 2.04
N THR A 97 -4.60 -5.45 1.53
CA THR A 97 -3.58 -4.45 1.80
C THR A 97 -4.20 -3.27 2.53
N GLY A 98 -3.40 -2.58 3.31
CA GLY A 98 -3.88 -1.44 4.07
C GLY A 98 -2.76 -0.57 4.60
N SER A 99 -3.17 0.60 5.09
CA SER A 99 -2.31 1.57 5.75
C SER A 99 -3.15 2.38 6.73
N PHE A 100 -2.58 3.37 7.38
CA PHE A 100 -3.36 4.21 8.30
C PHE A 100 -4.55 4.92 7.63
N VAL A 101 -4.49 5.16 6.31
CA VAL A 101 -5.58 5.86 5.60
C VAL A 101 -6.87 5.04 5.49
N ASN A 102 -6.84 3.72 5.73
CA ASN A 102 -8.02 2.84 5.70
C ASN A 102 -8.02 1.78 6.82
N ILE A 103 -7.32 2.04 7.94
CA ILE A 103 -7.17 1.04 9.01
C ILE A 103 -8.50 0.64 9.63
N LYS A 104 -9.46 1.57 9.77
CA LYS A 104 -10.81 1.29 10.25
C LYS A 104 -11.55 0.36 9.31
N ALA A 105 -11.56 0.66 8.01
CA ALA A 105 -12.16 -0.19 7.00
C ALA A 105 -11.54 -1.61 6.99
N ALA A 106 -10.21 -1.71 7.11
CA ALA A 106 -9.53 -3.00 7.24
C ALA A 106 -9.99 -3.78 8.47
N ALA A 107 -10.11 -3.12 9.62
CA ALA A 107 -10.58 -3.75 10.85
C ALA A 107 -12.03 -4.22 10.75
N GLU A 108 -12.93 -3.39 10.23
CA GLU A 108 -14.35 -3.72 10.03
C GLU A 108 -14.52 -4.89 9.06
N TYR A 109 -13.78 -4.86 7.95
CA TYR A 109 -13.76 -5.95 6.99
C TYR A 109 -13.36 -7.28 7.63
N ILE A 110 -12.25 -7.31 8.37
CA ILE A 110 -11.74 -8.50 9.03
C ILE A 110 -12.75 -9.00 10.08
N LYS A 111 -13.30 -8.11 10.90
CA LYS A 111 -14.34 -8.46 11.89
C LYS A 111 -15.57 -9.07 11.22
N ARG A 112 -16.04 -8.50 10.10
CA ARG A 112 -17.19 -9.01 9.35
C ARG A 112 -16.94 -10.40 8.75
N LYS A 113 -15.73 -10.63 8.24
CA LYS A 113 -15.30 -11.94 7.68
C LYS A 113 -15.11 -13.00 8.76
N ASN A 114 -14.83 -12.60 9.99
CA ASN A 114 -14.60 -13.48 11.14
C ASN A 114 -13.65 -14.67 10.82
N PRO A 115 -12.42 -14.42 10.36
CA PRO A 115 -11.50 -15.49 9.98
C PRO A 115 -10.96 -16.23 11.21
N GLU A 116 -10.55 -17.48 11.04
CA GLU A 116 -9.87 -18.27 12.08
C GLU A 116 -8.49 -17.71 12.43
N LEU A 117 -7.81 -17.15 11.44
CA LEU A 117 -6.46 -16.61 11.58
C LEU A 117 -6.29 -15.34 10.75
N VAL A 118 -5.74 -14.32 11.39
CA VAL A 118 -5.27 -13.09 10.73
C VAL A 118 -3.76 -13.01 10.88
N SER A 119 -3.06 -12.93 9.77
CA SER A 119 -1.61 -12.68 9.73
C SER A 119 -1.35 -11.24 9.31
N LEU A 120 -0.79 -10.44 10.21
CA LEU A 120 -0.35 -9.07 9.91
C LEU A 120 1.11 -9.12 9.47
N VAL A 121 1.38 -8.64 8.26
CA VAL A 121 2.69 -8.75 7.63
C VAL A 121 3.30 -7.35 7.46
N ALA A 122 4.25 -7.02 8.31
CA ALA A 122 5.09 -5.82 8.18
C ALA A 122 6.21 -6.15 7.19
N MET A 123 6.19 -5.56 6.01
CA MET A 123 7.16 -5.87 4.96
C MET A 123 8.52 -5.22 5.16
N GLY A 124 8.53 -4.08 5.83
CA GLY A 124 9.76 -3.33 6.07
C GLY A 124 10.49 -2.86 4.81
N ASN A 125 11.70 -2.39 4.98
CA ASN A 125 12.53 -1.95 3.86
C ASN A 125 13.00 -3.16 3.04
N ASN A 126 12.54 -3.26 1.80
CA ASN A 126 12.86 -4.34 0.85
C ASN A 126 12.54 -5.78 1.33
N GLY A 127 11.75 -5.93 2.40
CA GLY A 127 11.46 -7.23 3.01
C GLY A 127 12.61 -7.80 3.85
N VAL A 128 13.59 -6.98 4.26
CA VAL A 128 14.81 -7.41 4.98
C VAL A 128 14.99 -6.65 6.29
N GLU A 129 14.67 -5.37 6.33
CA GLU A 129 14.85 -4.51 7.50
C GLU A 129 13.49 -4.06 8.03
N ASP A 130 13.37 -3.92 9.34
CA ASP A 130 12.15 -3.40 9.96
C ASP A 130 11.86 -1.96 9.52
N ALA A 131 10.59 -1.68 9.25
CA ALA A 131 10.08 -0.33 9.04
C ALA A 131 9.13 0.05 10.17
N ALA A 132 9.38 1.21 10.76
CA ALA A 132 8.61 1.68 11.91
C ALA A 132 7.12 1.87 11.57
N GLU A 133 6.82 2.34 10.37
CA GLU A 133 5.48 2.55 9.85
C GLU A 133 4.67 1.25 9.76
N ASP A 134 5.28 0.19 9.23
CA ASP A 134 4.62 -1.12 9.07
C ASP A 134 4.35 -1.79 10.40
N ASN A 135 5.36 -1.77 11.27
CA ASN A 135 5.24 -2.33 12.61
C ASN A 135 4.17 -1.59 13.41
N LEU A 136 4.13 -0.25 13.30
CA LEU A 136 3.15 0.57 14.01
C LEU A 136 1.73 0.33 13.47
N TYR A 137 1.56 0.26 12.15
CA TYR A 137 0.27 -0.09 11.56
C TYR A 137 -0.22 -1.46 12.02
N ALA A 138 0.64 -2.49 11.98
CA ALA A 138 0.30 -3.84 12.44
C ALA A 138 -0.05 -3.86 13.93
N GLU A 139 0.68 -3.11 14.77
CA GLU A 139 0.41 -2.97 16.21
C GLU A 139 -0.98 -2.36 16.45
N GLU A 140 -1.30 -1.24 15.79
CA GLU A 140 -2.57 -0.54 15.97
C GLU A 140 -3.75 -1.36 15.43
N LEU A 141 -3.63 -1.96 14.24
CA LEU A 141 -4.66 -2.84 13.71
C LEU A 141 -4.92 -4.04 14.63
N LYS A 142 -3.87 -4.65 15.19
CA LYS A 142 -4.00 -5.73 16.17
C LYS A 142 -4.75 -5.27 17.43
N LYS A 143 -4.48 -4.07 17.93
CA LYS A 143 -5.20 -3.51 19.10
C LYS A 143 -6.70 -3.38 18.81
N ILE A 144 -7.05 -2.83 17.64
CA ILE A 144 -8.45 -2.69 17.21
C ILE A 144 -9.14 -4.05 17.09
N LEU A 145 -8.49 -5.02 16.45
CA LEU A 145 -9.05 -6.36 16.25
C LEU A 145 -9.23 -7.12 17.57
N THR A 146 -8.39 -6.87 18.58
CA THR A 146 -8.46 -7.52 19.89
C THR A 146 -9.26 -6.73 20.94
N GLY A 147 -9.89 -5.62 20.56
CA GLY A 147 -10.68 -4.77 21.46
C GLY A 147 -9.85 -4.03 22.52
N LYS A 148 -8.54 -3.88 22.29
CA LYS A 148 -7.63 -3.16 23.20
C LYS A 148 -7.50 -1.67 22.88
N SER A 149 -8.04 -1.23 21.78
CA SER A 149 -8.17 0.17 21.38
C SER A 149 -9.55 0.36 20.77
N ASP A 150 -10.15 1.51 21.01
CA ASP A 150 -11.20 2.00 20.14
C ASP A 150 -10.57 2.41 18.79
N GLU A 151 -11.38 2.63 17.78
CA GLU A 151 -10.91 2.98 16.44
C GLU A 151 -10.44 4.45 16.34
N SER A 152 -10.41 5.17 17.48
CA SER A 152 -9.92 6.55 17.58
C SER A 152 -8.41 6.58 17.77
N LEU A 153 -7.68 6.47 16.66
CA LEU A 153 -6.22 6.58 16.68
C LEU A 153 -5.77 8.01 16.92
N ASN A 154 -4.79 8.17 17.81
CA ASN A 154 -4.19 9.48 18.05
C ASN A 154 -3.15 9.80 16.98
N GLU A 155 -3.55 10.58 15.96
CA GLU A 155 -2.68 10.99 14.87
C GLU A 155 -1.39 11.67 15.36
N ALA A 156 -1.49 12.52 16.38
CA ALA A 156 -0.32 13.25 16.91
C ALA A 156 0.71 12.28 17.53
N GLU A 157 0.27 11.24 18.21
CA GLU A 157 1.16 10.22 18.78
C GLU A 157 1.77 9.35 17.68
N ILE A 158 0.98 8.92 16.69
CA ILE A 158 1.47 8.17 15.53
C ILE A 158 2.50 9.01 14.77
N ARG A 159 2.20 10.27 14.48
CA ARG A 159 3.11 11.20 13.84
C ARG A 159 4.44 11.33 14.60
N LYS A 160 4.37 11.47 15.92
CA LYS A 160 5.57 11.56 16.77
C LYS A 160 6.39 10.27 16.72
N ARG A 161 5.76 9.10 16.76
CA ARG A 161 6.44 7.80 16.67
C ARG A 161 7.09 7.57 15.30
N LEU A 162 6.53 8.10 14.22
CA LEU A 162 7.06 7.97 12.86
C LEU A 162 8.07 9.05 12.47
N ARG A 163 8.20 10.14 13.24
CA ARG A 163 9.29 11.14 13.12
C ARG A 163 10.58 10.56 13.71
N THR A 164 11.05 9.48 13.11
CA THR A 164 12.32 8.81 13.39
C THR A 164 13.32 9.16 12.29
N PRO A 165 14.60 8.77 12.40
CA PRO A 165 15.55 8.91 11.29
C PRO A 165 15.05 8.34 9.95
N ALA A 166 14.22 7.29 9.98
CA ALA A 166 13.61 6.73 8.78
C ALA A 166 12.52 7.65 8.19
N GLY A 167 11.64 8.23 9.03
CA GLY A 167 10.63 9.19 8.61
C GLY A 167 11.22 10.55 8.20
N ASP A 168 12.38 10.91 8.73
CA ASP A 168 13.05 12.17 8.39
C ASP A 168 13.54 12.22 6.94
N ARG A 169 13.62 11.07 6.25
CA ARG A 169 13.91 11.01 4.80
C ARG A 169 12.98 11.87 3.96
N PHE A 170 11.70 12.00 4.35
CA PHE A 170 10.72 12.83 3.65
C PHE A 170 10.95 14.35 3.79
N PHE A 171 11.86 14.76 4.66
CA PHE A 171 12.11 16.19 4.95
C PHE A 171 13.48 16.66 4.47
N ARG A 172 14.24 15.81 3.78
CA ARG A 172 15.52 16.16 3.19
C ARG A 172 15.33 16.89 1.87
N GLU A 173 16.08 17.95 1.62
CA GLU A 173 15.96 18.73 0.39
C GLU A 173 16.21 17.89 -0.87
N GLU A 174 17.21 17.01 -0.83
CA GLU A 174 17.59 16.16 -1.94
C GLU A 174 16.56 15.08 -2.31
N SER A 175 15.62 14.79 -1.42
CA SER A 175 14.59 13.75 -1.66
C SER A 175 13.27 14.31 -2.20
N GLN A 176 13.07 15.64 -2.22
CA GLN A 176 11.76 16.23 -2.48
C GLN A 176 11.20 15.94 -3.88
N SER A 177 12.05 15.73 -4.87
CA SER A 177 11.61 15.36 -6.23
C SER A 177 11.01 13.96 -6.32
N GLU A 178 11.41 13.03 -5.44
CA GLU A 178 11.00 11.63 -5.47
C GLU A 178 10.11 11.26 -4.27
N MET A 179 10.42 11.80 -3.10
CA MET A 179 9.72 11.58 -1.83
C MET A 179 9.43 12.93 -1.18
N PRO A 180 8.41 13.66 -1.64
CA PRO A 180 8.07 14.97 -1.08
C PRO A 180 7.59 14.84 0.36
N ARG A 181 7.79 15.89 1.14
CA ARG A 181 7.36 15.94 2.55
C ARG A 181 5.86 15.67 2.71
N GLU A 182 5.09 16.00 1.71
CA GLU A 182 3.64 15.78 1.66
C GLU A 182 3.29 14.29 1.72
N ASP A 183 4.15 13.40 1.26
CA ASP A 183 3.92 11.94 1.35
C ASP A 183 3.80 11.50 2.82
N PHE A 184 4.61 12.07 3.71
CA PHE A 184 4.49 11.82 5.14
C PHE A 184 3.14 12.29 5.70
N ASP A 185 2.66 13.45 5.28
CA ASP A 185 1.35 13.97 5.70
C ASP A 185 0.20 13.14 5.09
N TYR A 186 0.35 12.68 3.85
CA TYR A 186 -0.63 11.85 3.16
C TYR A 186 -0.76 10.47 3.80
N SER A 187 0.33 9.89 4.30
CA SER A 187 0.32 8.60 5.00
C SER A 187 -0.42 8.65 6.34
N LEU A 188 -0.53 9.83 6.93
CA LEU A 188 -1.15 10.06 8.24
C LEU A 188 -2.57 10.63 8.17
N LYS A 189 -3.20 10.69 7.00
CA LYS A 189 -4.63 10.99 6.88
C LYS A 189 -5.46 9.78 7.34
N ILE A 190 -5.45 9.53 8.65
CA ILE A 190 -6.04 8.33 9.27
C ILE A 190 -7.52 8.21 8.90
N ASN A 191 -7.94 6.99 8.50
CA ASN A 191 -9.32 6.69 8.11
C ASN A 191 -9.89 7.61 7.02
N LYS A 192 -9.03 8.04 6.09
CA LYS A 192 -9.46 8.84 4.93
C LYS A 192 -10.36 8.06 3.99
N PHE A 193 -10.16 6.76 3.88
CA PHE A 193 -10.89 5.88 2.97
C PHE A 193 -11.66 4.80 3.75
N ASP A 194 -12.86 4.49 3.25
CA ASP A 194 -13.82 3.54 3.82
C ASP A 194 -13.90 2.21 3.04
N PHE A 195 -12.83 1.87 2.32
CA PHE A 195 -12.72 0.66 1.54
C PHE A 195 -11.44 -0.13 1.89
N VAL A 196 -11.46 -1.41 1.60
CA VAL A 196 -10.27 -2.27 1.62
C VAL A 196 -9.81 -2.57 0.20
N ILE A 197 -8.54 -2.95 0.08
CA ILE A 197 -7.94 -3.35 -1.18
C ILE A 197 -7.58 -4.83 -1.08
N LYS A 198 -8.13 -5.63 -1.98
CA LYS A 198 -7.87 -7.06 -2.07
C LYS A 198 -6.91 -7.34 -3.20
N ALA A 199 -6.00 -8.28 -3.01
CA ALA A 199 -5.08 -8.73 -4.04
C ALA A 199 -5.50 -10.11 -4.55
N GLU A 200 -5.87 -10.18 -5.82
CA GLU A 200 -6.30 -11.40 -6.51
C GLU A 200 -5.22 -11.86 -7.50
N LYS A 201 -4.80 -13.11 -7.36
CA LYS A 201 -3.80 -13.68 -8.26
C LYS A 201 -4.36 -13.83 -9.67
N LYS A 202 -3.64 -13.35 -10.68
CA LYS A 202 -3.93 -13.55 -12.10
C LYS A 202 -2.93 -14.50 -12.76
N GLU A 203 -1.64 -14.28 -12.57
CA GLU A 203 -0.55 -15.11 -13.05
C GLU A 203 0.49 -15.31 -11.94
N GLU A 204 1.59 -16.00 -12.18
CA GLU A 204 2.57 -16.31 -11.13
C GLU A 204 3.17 -15.05 -10.46
N ASP A 205 3.43 -14.00 -11.22
CA ASP A 205 4.06 -12.75 -10.78
C ASP A 205 3.13 -11.54 -10.97
N ILE A 206 1.82 -11.77 -11.18
CA ILE A 206 0.83 -10.71 -11.44
C ILE A 206 -0.38 -10.91 -10.54
N TYR A 207 -0.68 -9.88 -9.74
CA TYR A 207 -1.92 -9.78 -8.98
C TYR A 207 -2.70 -8.55 -9.44
N GLN A 208 -4.02 -8.66 -9.44
CA GLN A 208 -4.91 -7.52 -9.65
C GLN A 208 -5.43 -7.06 -8.29
N LEU A 209 -5.35 -5.76 -8.05
CA LEU A 209 -5.97 -5.17 -6.89
C LEU A 209 -7.44 -4.87 -7.17
N LYS A 210 -8.27 -5.06 -6.16
CA LYS A 210 -9.71 -4.79 -6.19
C LYS A 210 -10.08 -3.96 -4.98
N LYS A 211 -10.79 -2.87 -5.23
CA LYS A 211 -11.45 -2.08 -4.19
C LYS A 211 -12.72 -2.80 -3.73
N GLU A 212 -12.92 -2.92 -2.43
CA GLU A 212 -14.16 -3.45 -1.84
C GLU A 212 -14.63 -2.49 -0.74
N GLU A 213 -15.84 -1.98 -0.89
CA GLU A 213 -16.49 -1.10 0.10
C GLU A 213 -16.84 -1.89 1.37
N VAL A 214 -16.77 -1.24 2.55
CA VAL A 214 -16.95 -1.90 3.85
C VAL A 214 -18.22 -1.48 4.55
#